data_1cc18c67a2c7bdd2d8b9d46d9b953df0
#
_entry.id   1cc18c67a2c7bdd2d8b9d46d9b953df0
#
_cell.length_a   1.000
_cell.length_b   1.000
_cell.length_c   1.000
_cell.angle_alpha   90.00
_cell.angle_beta   90.00
_cell.angle_gamma   90.00
#
_symmetry.space_group_name_H-M   'P 1'
#
loop_
_entity.id
_entity.type
_entity.pdbx_description
1 polymer ?
#
loop_
_entity_poly.entity_id
_entity_poly.type
_entity_poly.pdbx_seq_one_letter_code
_entity_poly.pdbx_strand_id
1 'polypeptide(L)'
;MQGSGEHTGFLFVLLGASNLARAYSAFTRHLAQNTLQCEFVNALGPGRAYCARGGLLNFTYPPIGECRVLESAKSYARQGRRLAVLLTDIGNDIMYGVPDHSLIECLDTLIDKSLALNAEVFVTSIHVDISRDMGKMSFKLLKAIFYFKSPMTFEQASAAVKKVNQYLEEKSVQNERVHLVSGLGAFCGMDKIHYSLLKSHLAWSRVGNAMLSVLDVEPAGNIGPGSMTISLCKNLNRLIICDMLGIRKKPKGFF
;
A
#
# COMPACT_ATOMS: atom_id res chain seq x y z
N MET A 1 -35.39 -10.47 4.52
CA MET A 1 -35.08 -9.78 3.26
C MET A 1 -34.47 -8.43 3.63
N GLN A 2 -33.15 -8.35 3.74
CA GLN A 2 -32.42 -7.08 3.90
C GLN A 2 -32.32 -6.48 2.51
N GLY A 3 -32.86 -5.29 2.32
CA GLY A 3 -32.82 -4.59 1.05
C GLY A 3 -31.38 -4.36 0.62
N SER A 4 -31.00 -4.86 -0.53
CA SER A 4 -29.78 -4.49 -1.24
C SER A 4 -29.92 -3.02 -1.63
N GLY A 5 -29.50 -2.12 -0.75
CA GLY A 5 -29.33 -0.72 -1.14
C GLY A 5 -28.39 -0.68 -2.34
N GLU A 6 -28.85 -0.21 -3.48
CA GLU A 6 -28.03 -0.02 -4.67
C GLU A 6 -26.86 0.89 -4.29
N HIS A 7 -25.65 0.32 -4.20
CA HIS A 7 -24.45 1.10 -4.00
C HIS A 7 -24.19 1.97 -5.22
N THR A 8 -24.07 3.28 -5.03
CA THR A 8 -23.87 4.26 -6.11
C THR A 8 -22.45 4.26 -6.68
N GLY A 9 -21.61 3.29 -6.32
CA GLY A 9 -20.24 3.16 -6.80
C GLY A 9 -19.25 2.73 -5.71
N PHE A 10 -17.96 2.84 -6.01
CA PHE A 10 -16.88 2.43 -5.13
C PHE A 10 -16.01 3.61 -4.70
N LEU A 11 -15.49 3.57 -3.49
CA LEU A 11 -14.36 4.38 -3.07
C LEU A 11 -13.19 3.48 -2.69
N PHE A 12 -12.08 3.65 -3.38
CA PHE A 12 -10.82 3.00 -3.07
C PHE A 12 -9.91 3.95 -2.28
N VAL A 13 -9.52 3.55 -1.07
CA VAL A 13 -8.54 4.25 -0.24
C VAL A 13 -7.23 3.48 -0.34
N LEU A 14 -6.22 4.10 -0.91
CA LEU A 14 -4.95 3.45 -1.22
C LEU A 14 -3.83 4.02 -0.34
N LEU A 15 -3.32 3.18 0.58
CA LEU A 15 -2.30 3.53 1.57
C LEU A 15 -1.03 2.72 1.29
N GLY A 16 0.10 3.39 1.06
CA GLY A 16 1.34 2.67 0.76
C GLY A 16 2.52 3.55 0.40
N ALA A 17 3.54 2.93 -0.15
CA ALA A 17 4.80 3.59 -0.42
C ALA A 17 5.25 3.47 -1.88
N SER A 18 6.49 3.03 -2.10
CA SER A 18 7.15 3.08 -3.41
C SER A 18 6.55 2.12 -4.44
N ASN A 19 6.18 0.88 -4.06
CA ASN A 19 5.60 -0.06 -5.01
C ASN A 19 4.23 0.43 -5.49
N LEU A 20 3.37 0.88 -4.56
CA LEU A 20 2.08 1.45 -4.91
C LEU A 20 2.22 2.73 -5.73
N ALA A 21 3.14 3.63 -5.33
CA ALA A 21 3.37 4.88 -6.05
C ALA A 21 3.78 4.63 -7.51
N ARG A 22 4.68 3.66 -7.75
CA ARG A 22 5.14 3.28 -9.09
C ARG A 22 4.03 2.70 -9.96
N ALA A 23 3.10 1.97 -9.35
CA ALA A 23 2.00 1.29 -10.03
C ALA A 23 0.72 2.12 -10.12
N TYR A 24 0.61 3.22 -9.39
CA TYR A 24 -0.64 3.92 -9.10
C TYR A 24 -1.54 4.11 -10.32
N SER A 25 -1.02 4.69 -11.40
CA SER A 25 -1.82 4.98 -12.59
C SER A 25 -2.31 3.72 -13.33
N ALA A 26 -1.54 2.63 -13.33
CA ALA A 26 -1.94 1.36 -13.92
C ALA A 26 -2.94 0.63 -13.04
N PHE A 27 -2.68 0.61 -11.73
CA PHE A 27 -3.50 -0.04 -10.73
C PHE A 27 -4.89 0.60 -10.61
N THR A 28 -4.96 1.93 -10.49
CA THR A 28 -6.23 2.65 -10.43
C THR A 28 -7.03 2.51 -11.72
N ARG A 29 -6.36 2.49 -12.87
CA ARG A 29 -7.03 2.21 -14.14
C ARG A 29 -7.63 0.80 -14.17
N HIS A 30 -6.89 -0.20 -13.69
CA HIS A 30 -7.37 -1.57 -13.61
C HIS A 30 -8.62 -1.67 -12.74
N LEU A 31 -8.64 -1.06 -11.55
CA LEU A 31 -9.83 -1.00 -10.72
C LEU A 31 -10.99 -0.26 -11.41
N ALA A 32 -10.71 0.90 -12.02
CA ALA A 32 -11.73 1.72 -12.69
C ALA A 32 -12.34 1.07 -13.93
N GLN A 33 -11.61 0.26 -14.65
CA GLN A 33 -12.12 -0.46 -15.84
C GLN A 33 -13.08 -1.60 -15.47
N ASN A 34 -12.96 -2.11 -14.24
CA ASN A 34 -13.79 -3.21 -13.74
C ASN A 34 -14.94 -2.73 -12.85
N THR A 35 -15.00 -1.44 -12.47
CA THR A 35 -16.05 -0.89 -11.61
C THR A 35 -16.78 0.24 -12.31
N LEU A 36 -18.12 0.29 -12.21
CA LEU A 36 -18.93 1.25 -12.97
C LEU A 36 -18.68 2.71 -12.55
N GLN A 37 -18.52 2.97 -11.27
CA GLN A 37 -18.24 4.32 -10.75
C GLN A 37 -17.27 4.19 -9.59
N CYS A 38 -16.07 4.74 -9.73
CA CYS A 38 -15.11 4.69 -8.64
C CYS A 38 -14.38 6.02 -8.45
N GLU A 39 -14.03 6.27 -7.20
CA GLU A 39 -13.15 7.36 -6.80
C GLU A 39 -11.98 6.82 -6.00
N PHE A 40 -10.91 7.60 -5.93
CA PHE A 40 -9.67 7.23 -5.25
C PHE A 40 -9.25 8.31 -4.28
N VAL A 41 -8.93 7.89 -3.06
CA VAL A 41 -8.32 8.72 -2.02
C VAL A 41 -7.02 8.04 -1.59
N ASN A 42 -5.92 8.79 -1.53
CA ASN A 42 -4.60 8.18 -1.52
C ASN A 42 -3.67 8.82 -0.50
N ALA A 43 -2.95 8.00 0.25
CA ALA A 43 -1.80 8.41 1.04
C ALA A 43 -0.61 7.53 0.64
N LEU A 44 0.15 7.97 -0.36
CA LEU A 44 1.24 7.19 -0.94
C LEU A 44 2.43 8.07 -1.35
N GLY A 45 3.61 7.47 -1.46
CA GLY A 45 4.82 8.13 -1.93
C GLY A 45 6.08 7.29 -1.69
N PRO A 46 7.17 7.53 -2.45
CA PRO A 46 8.42 6.79 -2.26
C PRO A 46 8.97 6.97 -0.85
N GLY A 47 9.25 5.86 -0.16
CA GLY A 47 9.76 5.88 1.21
C GLY A 47 8.76 6.33 2.27
N ARG A 48 7.48 6.56 1.94
CA ARG A 48 6.45 6.88 2.92
C ARG A 48 6.25 5.72 3.90
N ALA A 49 5.91 6.04 5.16
CA ALA A 49 5.73 5.08 6.22
C ALA A 49 4.40 5.31 6.96
N TYR A 50 3.97 4.36 7.77
CA TYR A 50 2.71 4.42 8.50
C TYR A 50 2.80 5.24 9.77
N CYS A 51 3.91 5.09 10.53
CA CYS A 51 4.12 5.74 11.83
C CYS A 51 5.26 6.77 11.80
N ALA A 52 6.28 6.55 10.95
CA ALA A 52 7.42 7.46 10.84
C ALA A 52 7.23 8.49 9.72
N ARG A 53 7.92 9.64 9.85
CA ARG A 53 8.17 10.49 8.70
C ARG A 53 9.16 9.79 7.77
N GLY A 54 8.77 9.55 6.54
CA GLY A 54 9.59 8.86 5.56
C GLY A 54 9.56 9.53 4.20
N GLY A 55 10.52 9.23 3.36
CA GLY A 55 10.61 9.86 2.04
C GLY A 55 11.86 9.44 1.27
N LEU A 56 12.17 10.19 0.24
CA LEU A 56 13.31 9.96 -0.62
C LEU A 56 14.16 11.23 -0.73
N LEU A 57 15.49 11.12 -0.62
CA LEU A 57 16.43 12.25 -0.65
C LEU A 57 16.10 13.25 0.47
N ASN A 58 15.89 14.51 0.14
CA ASN A 58 15.56 15.59 1.07
C ASN A 58 14.06 15.85 1.22
N PHE A 59 13.23 15.01 0.61
CA PHE A 59 11.78 15.13 0.66
C PHE A 59 11.16 14.10 1.62
N THR A 60 10.29 14.57 2.52
CA THR A 60 9.62 13.70 3.50
C THR A 60 8.10 13.84 3.42
N TYR A 61 7.41 12.71 3.56
CA TYR A 61 5.97 12.65 3.75
C TYR A 61 5.61 12.58 5.24
N PRO A 62 4.46 13.12 5.64
CA PRO A 62 3.92 12.83 6.96
C PRO A 62 3.54 11.34 7.05
N PRO A 63 3.52 10.77 8.28
CA PRO A 63 3.04 9.41 8.50
C PRO A 63 1.63 9.20 7.92
N ILE A 64 1.37 7.99 7.40
CA ILE A 64 0.03 7.65 6.88
C ILE A 64 -0.99 7.70 8.01
N GLY A 65 -0.63 7.22 9.22
CA GLY A 65 -1.49 7.21 10.39
C GLY A 65 -1.94 8.60 10.87
N GLU A 66 -1.18 9.66 10.55
CA GLU A 66 -1.50 11.05 10.88
C GLU A 66 -2.28 11.77 9.76
N CYS A 67 -2.41 11.15 8.59
CA CYS A 67 -3.11 11.77 7.46
C CYS A 67 -4.63 11.73 7.63
N ARG A 68 -5.29 12.79 7.19
CA ARG A 68 -6.77 12.90 7.19
C ARG A 68 -7.44 12.10 6.06
N VAL A 69 -6.77 11.06 5.55
CA VAL A 69 -7.22 10.26 4.41
C VAL A 69 -8.53 9.51 4.71
N LEU A 70 -8.65 8.89 5.89
CA LEU A 70 -9.87 8.19 6.31
C LEU A 70 -11.01 9.17 6.69
N GLU A 71 -10.68 10.35 7.20
CA GLU A 71 -11.68 11.40 7.41
C GLU A 71 -12.28 11.88 6.08
N SER A 72 -11.44 12.04 5.06
CA SER A 72 -11.91 12.33 3.71
C SER A 72 -12.79 11.20 3.18
N ALA A 73 -12.41 9.94 3.36
CA ALA A 73 -13.19 8.77 2.95
C ALA A 73 -14.60 8.74 3.61
N LYS A 74 -14.73 9.21 4.84
CA LYS A 74 -16.01 9.27 5.56
C LYS A 74 -17.09 10.06 4.82
N SER A 75 -16.72 11.10 4.09
CA SER A 75 -17.68 11.89 3.31
C SER A 75 -18.27 11.10 2.14
N TYR A 76 -17.48 10.21 1.54
CA TYR A 76 -17.91 9.34 0.43
C TYR A 76 -18.75 8.16 0.94
N ALA A 77 -18.41 7.60 2.11
CA ALA A 77 -19.21 6.55 2.75
C ALA A 77 -20.65 6.99 2.97
N ARG A 78 -20.86 8.27 3.37
CA ARG A 78 -22.20 8.86 3.55
C ARG A 78 -22.99 9.00 2.25
N GLN A 79 -22.36 8.86 1.10
CA GLN A 79 -22.99 8.90 -0.23
C GLN A 79 -23.39 7.51 -0.73
N GLY A 80 -23.39 6.48 0.12
CA GLY A 80 -23.78 5.10 -0.23
C GLY A 80 -22.76 4.34 -1.07
N ARG A 81 -21.48 4.76 -1.07
CA ARG A 81 -20.41 4.05 -1.80
C ARG A 81 -19.88 2.86 -1.01
N ARG A 82 -19.57 1.75 -1.68
CA ARG A 82 -18.80 0.66 -1.07
C ARG A 82 -17.34 1.10 -0.91
N LEU A 83 -16.79 0.92 0.28
CA LEU A 83 -15.43 1.31 0.59
C LEU A 83 -14.51 0.10 0.56
N ALA A 84 -13.35 0.26 -0.11
CA ALA A 84 -12.25 -0.68 -0.08
C ALA A 84 -10.96 0.05 0.30
N VAL A 85 -10.31 -0.37 1.37
CA VAL A 85 -9.08 0.23 1.88
C VAL A 85 -7.92 -0.75 1.68
N LEU A 86 -6.88 -0.33 0.97
CA LEU A 86 -5.67 -1.10 0.78
C LEU A 86 -4.53 -0.53 1.62
N LEU A 87 -3.94 -1.36 2.50
CA LEU A 87 -2.70 -1.08 3.21
C LEU A 87 -1.58 -1.95 2.60
N THR A 88 -0.57 -1.30 2.04
CA THR A 88 0.55 -2.00 1.38
C THR A 88 1.89 -1.30 1.65
N ASP A 89 3.00 -1.93 1.29
CA ASP A 89 4.36 -1.38 1.49
C ASP A 89 4.69 -1.07 2.98
N ILE A 90 4.25 -1.92 3.90
CA ILE A 90 4.30 -1.70 5.36
C ILE A 90 5.74 -1.69 5.91
N GLY A 91 6.71 -2.30 5.22
CA GLY A 91 8.07 -2.56 5.74
C GLY A 91 8.95 -1.33 5.99
N ASN A 92 8.60 -0.14 5.48
CA ASN A 92 9.43 1.06 5.61
C ASN A 92 9.61 1.50 7.06
N ASP A 93 8.57 1.39 7.88
CA ASP A 93 8.59 1.76 9.30
C ASP A 93 9.66 0.99 10.08
N ILE A 94 9.78 -0.32 9.82
CA ILE A 94 10.80 -1.17 10.41
C ILE A 94 12.18 -0.62 10.07
N MET A 95 12.41 -0.28 8.81
CA MET A 95 13.71 0.25 8.37
C MET A 95 14.00 1.65 8.93
N TYR A 96 13.00 2.42 9.28
CA TYR A 96 13.15 3.71 10.00
C TYR A 96 13.36 3.53 11.51
N GLY A 97 13.33 2.30 12.03
CA GLY A 97 13.56 2.00 13.43
C GLY A 97 12.31 2.14 14.31
N VAL A 98 11.13 2.15 13.72
CA VAL A 98 9.87 2.07 14.48
C VAL A 98 9.79 0.70 15.16
N PRO A 99 9.55 0.64 16.48
CA PRO A 99 9.32 -0.61 17.17
C PRO A 99 8.15 -1.40 16.58
N ASP A 100 8.28 -2.73 16.51
CA ASP A 100 7.26 -3.61 15.94
C ASP A 100 5.87 -3.42 16.58
N HIS A 101 5.80 -3.29 17.91
CA HIS A 101 4.56 -3.05 18.63
C HIS A 101 3.90 -1.71 18.24
N SER A 102 4.68 -0.63 18.09
CA SER A 102 4.14 0.67 17.68
C SER A 102 3.61 0.65 16.24
N LEU A 103 4.29 -0.07 15.35
CA LEU A 103 3.80 -0.28 13.98
C LEU A 103 2.50 -1.09 13.97
N ILE A 104 2.43 -2.16 14.76
CA ILE A 104 1.22 -2.98 14.92
C ILE A 104 0.06 -2.13 15.45
N GLU A 105 0.25 -1.34 16.50
CA GLU A 105 -0.78 -0.44 17.04
C GLU A 105 -1.28 0.58 16.00
N CYS A 106 -0.38 1.12 15.19
CA CYS A 106 -0.74 2.04 14.13
C CYS A 106 -1.56 1.36 13.03
N LEU A 107 -1.16 0.16 12.60
CA LEU A 107 -1.89 -0.63 11.61
C LEU A 107 -3.27 -1.05 12.15
N ASP A 108 -3.34 -1.51 13.40
CA ASP A 108 -4.58 -1.87 14.08
C ASP A 108 -5.55 -0.69 14.11
N THR A 109 -5.08 0.47 14.51
CA THR A 109 -5.86 1.71 14.51
C THR A 109 -6.40 2.07 13.12
N LEU A 110 -5.60 1.92 12.06
CA LEU A 110 -6.03 2.21 10.69
C LEU A 110 -7.04 1.17 10.19
N ILE A 111 -6.83 -0.09 10.49
CA ILE A 111 -7.76 -1.18 10.17
C ILE A 111 -9.10 -0.94 10.87
N ASP A 112 -9.10 -0.71 12.17
CA ASP A 112 -10.31 -0.51 12.95
C ASP A 112 -11.09 0.75 12.52
N LYS A 113 -10.40 1.86 12.24
CA LYS A 113 -11.03 3.05 11.65
C LYS A 113 -11.65 2.77 10.29
N SER A 114 -11.04 1.93 9.48
CA SER A 114 -11.56 1.53 8.17
C SER A 114 -12.79 0.64 8.32
N LEU A 115 -12.74 -0.34 9.21
CA LEU A 115 -13.87 -1.20 9.55
C LEU A 115 -15.07 -0.41 10.10
N ALA A 116 -14.80 0.62 10.92
CA ALA A 116 -15.83 1.52 11.43
C ALA A 116 -16.53 2.35 10.33
N LEU A 117 -15.90 2.51 9.16
CA LEU A 117 -16.51 3.07 7.95
C LEU A 117 -17.24 2.04 7.08
N ASN A 118 -17.39 0.82 7.58
CA ASN A 118 -17.95 -0.32 6.84
C ASN A 118 -17.17 -0.68 5.57
N ALA A 119 -15.83 -0.54 5.61
CA ALA A 119 -14.95 -0.85 4.49
C ALA A 119 -14.55 -2.34 4.46
N GLU A 120 -14.31 -2.86 3.27
CA GLU A 120 -13.47 -4.04 3.06
C GLU A 120 -12.01 -3.61 3.14
N VAL A 121 -11.22 -4.26 4.00
CA VAL A 121 -9.84 -3.89 4.28
C VAL A 121 -8.90 -4.92 3.70
N PHE A 122 -8.04 -4.51 2.79
CA PHE A 122 -7.02 -5.35 2.17
C PHE A 122 -5.66 -4.97 2.72
N VAL A 123 -4.93 -5.97 3.20
CA VAL A 123 -3.56 -5.79 3.68
C VAL A 123 -2.62 -6.68 2.89
N THR A 124 -1.46 -6.16 2.50
CA THR A 124 -0.42 -7.00 1.92
C THR A 124 0.59 -7.39 2.98
N SER A 125 0.99 -8.66 3.03
CA SER A 125 2.10 -9.06 3.88
C SER A 125 3.39 -8.32 3.47
N ILE A 126 4.29 -8.11 4.42
CA ILE A 126 5.67 -7.73 4.11
C ILE A 126 6.29 -8.93 3.39
N HIS A 127 6.51 -8.78 2.09
CA HIS A 127 6.79 -9.88 1.17
C HIS A 127 8.22 -10.43 1.24
N VAL A 128 9.13 -9.75 1.92
CA VAL A 128 10.50 -10.20 2.11
C VAL A 128 10.67 -10.91 3.46
N ASP A 129 11.07 -12.16 3.43
CA ASP A 129 11.65 -12.80 4.62
C ASP A 129 13.14 -12.45 4.65
N ILE A 130 13.50 -11.48 5.50
CA ILE A 130 14.88 -10.98 5.57
C ILE A 130 15.87 -12.10 5.88
N SER A 131 15.50 -13.05 6.75
CA SER A 131 16.38 -14.16 7.15
C SER A 131 16.61 -15.18 6.05
N ARG A 132 15.62 -15.41 5.20
CA ARG A 132 15.66 -16.41 4.12
C ARG A 132 16.05 -15.82 2.78
N ASP A 133 15.48 -14.67 2.43
CA ASP A 133 15.54 -14.13 1.08
C ASP A 133 16.68 -13.12 0.88
N MET A 134 17.27 -12.63 1.99
CA MET A 134 18.29 -11.59 1.98
C MET A 134 19.49 -11.96 2.86
N GLY A 135 20.69 -12.00 2.30
CA GLY A 135 21.90 -12.16 3.10
C GLY A 135 22.29 -10.88 3.85
N LYS A 136 23.07 -11.01 4.94
CA LYS A 136 23.55 -9.88 5.76
C LYS A 136 24.24 -8.78 4.94
N MET A 137 25.00 -9.15 3.91
CA MET A 137 25.66 -8.18 3.02
C MET A 137 24.64 -7.39 2.17
N SER A 138 23.67 -8.07 1.59
CA SER A 138 22.59 -7.43 0.83
C SER A 138 21.77 -6.49 1.70
N PHE A 139 21.48 -6.88 2.94
CA PHE A 139 20.81 -6.02 3.93
C PHE A 139 21.63 -4.77 4.24
N LYS A 140 22.95 -4.91 4.48
CA LYS A 140 23.84 -3.77 4.71
C LYS A 140 23.86 -2.80 3.53
N LEU A 141 23.94 -3.33 2.31
CA LEU A 141 23.93 -2.52 1.08
C LEU A 141 22.60 -1.77 0.92
N LEU A 142 21.49 -2.47 1.08
CA LEU A 142 20.15 -1.89 1.03
C LEU A 142 19.99 -0.78 2.07
N LYS A 143 20.41 -1.03 3.31
CA LYS A 143 20.39 -0.05 4.39
C LYS A 143 21.23 1.18 4.05
N ALA A 144 22.44 0.97 3.49
CA ALA A 144 23.32 2.08 3.09
C ALA A 144 22.72 2.95 1.95
N ILE A 145 21.99 2.34 1.03
CA ILE A 145 21.42 3.06 -0.13
C ILE A 145 20.10 3.77 0.24
N PHE A 146 19.17 3.07 0.90
CA PHE A 146 17.81 3.58 1.10
C PHE A 146 17.53 4.07 2.52
N TYR A 147 18.29 3.58 3.51
CA TYR A 147 18.01 3.81 4.94
C TYR A 147 19.32 4.05 5.73
N PHE A 148 20.18 4.92 5.23
CA PHE A 148 21.53 5.16 5.79
C PHE A 148 21.54 5.58 7.27
N LYS A 149 20.43 6.18 7.76
CA LYS A 149 20.23 6.53 9.18
C LYS A 149 19.52 5.45 10.01
N SER A 150 19.19 4.29 9.40
CA SER A 150 18.48 3.24 10.11
C SER A 150 19.28 2.67 11.28
N PRO A 151 18.71 2.60 12.50
CA PRO A 151 19.37 1.94 13.63
C PRO A 151 19.29 0.41 13.55
N MET A 152 18.46 -0.15 12.67
CA MET A 152 18.09 -1.56 12.65
C MET A 152 19.24 -2.46 12.29
N THR A 153 19.41 -3.56 13.05
CA THR A 153 20.25 -4.70 12.67
C THR A 153 19.48 -5.67 11.78
N PHE A 154 20.20 -6.58 11.13
CA PHE A 154 19.60 -7.64 10.31
C PHE A 154 18.64 -8.52 11.13
N GLU A 155 19.06 -8.91 12.32
CA GLU A 155 18.30 -9.76 13.24
C GLU A 155 17.04 -9.06 13.74
N GLN A 156 17.16 -7.79 14.14
CA GLN A 156 16.01 -6.97 14.59
C GLN A 156 14.98 -6.77 13.47
N ALA A 157 15.43 -6.42 12.28
CA ALA A 157 14.54 -6.22 11.13
C ALA A 157 13.83 -7.54 10.75
N SER A 158 14.55 -8.66 10.77
CA SER A 158 13.98 -9.99 10.51
C SER A 158 12.91 -10.38 11.53
N ALA A 159 13.18 -10.16 12.82
CA ALA A 159 12.21 -10.44 13.88
C ALA A 159 10.96 -9.55 13.77
N ALA A 160 11.15 -8.25 13.49
CA ALA A 160 10.04 -7.31 13.32
C ALA A 160 9.15 -7.67 12.12
N VAL A 161 9.73 -8.04 10.97
CA VAL A 161 8.96 -8.51 9.80
C VAL A 161 8.09 -9.71 10.14
N LYS A 162 8.65 -10.70 10.86
CA LYS A 162 7.89 -11.91 11.27
C LYS A 162 6.71 -11.56 12.17
N LYS A 163 6.94 -10.72 13.19
CA LYS A 163 5.87 -10.31 14.13
C LYS A 163 4.76 -9.51 13.43
N VAL A 164 5.12 -8.57 12.55
CA VAL A 164 4.12 -7.79 11.81
C VAL A 164 3.31 -8.68 10.88
N ASN A 165 3.95 -9.60 10.15
CA ASN A 165 3.23 -10.53 9.30
C ASN A 165 2.32 -11.47 10.09
N GLN A 166 2.78 -11.99 11.23
CA GLN A 166 1.96 -12.79 12.12
C GLN A 166 0.71 -12.02 12.60
N TYR A 167 0.87 -10.77 13.02
CA TYR A 167 -0.26 -9.91 13.38
C TYR A 167 -1.25 -9.75 12.22
N LEU A 168 -0.78 -9.51 10.99
CA LEU A 168 -1.65 -9.35 9.83
C LEU A 168 -2.42 -10.63 9.50
N GLU A 169 -1.78 -11.79 9.64
CA GLU A 169 -2.42 -13.09 9.49
C GLU A 169 -3.51 -13.31 10.54
N GLU A 170 -3.19 -13.09 11.83
CA GLU A 170 -4.13 -13.22 12.94
C GLU A 170 -5.33 -12.26 12.77
N LYS A 171 -5.08 -10.99 12.42
CA LYS A 171 -6.14 -9.99 12.19
C LYS A 171 -7.07 -10.39 11.05
N SER A 172 -6.53 -10.97 9.96
CA SER A 172 -7.32 -11.43 8.83
C SER A 172 -8.17 -12.67 9.13
N VAL A 173 -7.72 -13.52 10.05
CA VAL A 173 -8.51 -14.68 10.53
C VAL A 173 -9.62 -14.24 11.50
N GLN A 174 -9.34 -13.24 12.34
CA GLN A 174 -10.26 -12.74 13.35
C GLN A 174 -11.41 -11.89 12.77
N ASN A 175 -11.26 -11.32 11.58
CA ASN A 175 -12.24 -10.43 10.98
C ASN A 175 -12.43 -10.71 9.49
N GLU A 176 -13.62 -11.15 9.12
CA GLU A 176 -13.99 -11.53 7.74
C GLU A 176 -13.87 -10.40 6.71
N ARG A 177 -13.86 -9.14 7.17
CA ARG A 177 -13.67 -7.96 6.31
C ARG A 177 -12.21 -7.50 6.21
N VAL A 178 -11.27 -8.26 6.79
CA VAL A 178 -9.84 -8.01 6.66
C VAL A 178 -9.22 -9.11 5.79
N HIS A 179 -8.74 -8.75 4.61
CA HIS A 179 -8.29 -9.68 3.58
C HIS A 179 -6.78 -9.58 3.40
N LEU A 180 -6.04 -10.64 3.75
CA LEU A 180 -4.61 -10.70 3.58
C LEU A 180 -4.23 -11.12 2.16
N VAL A 181 -3.50 -10.28 1.44
CA VAL A 181 -2.91 -10.62 0.14
C VAL A 181 -1.44 -10.98 0.32
N SER A 182 -1.11 -12.25 0.21
CA SER A 182 0.23 -12.80 0.40
C SER A 182 0.86 -13.33 -0.89
N GLY A 183 2.12 -13.80 -0.80
CA GLY A 183 2.83 -14.43 -1.91
C GLY A 183 3.34 -13.44 -2.97
N LEU A 184 3.46 -12.17 -2.65
CA LEU A 184 3.93 -11.12 -3.57
C LEU A 184 5.45 -11.12 -3.74
N GLY A 185 6.20 -11.80 -2.87
CA GLY A 185 7.67 -11.91 -2.95
C GLY A 185 8.20 -12.54 -4.24
N ALA A 186 7.43 -13.41 -4.89
CA ALA A 186 7.76 -14.00 -6.19
C ALA A 186 7.94 -12.97 -7.33
N PHE A 187 7.41 -11.77 -7.14
CA PHE A 187 7.46 -10.69 -8.11
C PHE A 187 8.55 -9.67 -7.84
N CYS A 188 9.29 -9.81 -6.73
CA CYS A 188 10.35 -8.86 -6.36
C CYS A 188 11.56 -8.88 -7.30
N GLY A 189 12.20 -7.74 -7.38
CA GLY A 189 13.47 -7.56 -8.06
C GLY A 189 14.67 -8.05 -7.23
N MET A 190 15.86 -7.69 -7.67
CA MET A 190 17.11 -8.10 -7.02
C MET A 190 17.28 -7.49 -5.61
N ASP A 191 16.70 -6.33 -5.38
CA ASP A 191 16.72 -5.66 -4.07
C ASP A 191 15.75 -6.29 -3.04
N LYS A 192 14.92 -7.24 -3.46
CA LYS A 192 13.93 -7.96 -2.64
C LYS A 192 12.84 -7.07 -2.00
N ILE A 193 12.88 -5.77 -2.23
CA ILE A 193 11.91 -4.79 -1.69
C ILE A 193 10.93 -4.35 -2.75
N HIS A 194 11.43 -4.00 -3.93
CA HIS A 194 10.60 -3.51 -5.00
C HIS A 194 10.21 -4.63 -5.96
N TYR A 195 8.98 -4.61 -6.42
CA TYR A 195 8.58 -5.49 -7.53
C TYR A 195 9.41 -5.15 -8.76
N SER A 196 9.93 -6.17 -9.44
CA SER A 196 10.70 -5.98 -10.65
C SER A 196 9.85 -5.32 -11.74
N LEU A 197 10.46 -4.51 -12.60
CA LEU A 197 9.72 -3.84 -13.68
C LEU A 197 9.01 -4.86 -14.59
N LEU A 198 9.60 -6.03 -14.80
CA LEU A 198 9.05 -7.09 -15.64
C LEU A 198 7.87 -7.84 -14.99
N LYS A 199 7.80 -7.89 -13.65
CA LYS A 199 6.80 -8.69 -12.92
C LYS A 199 5.81 -7.83 -12.12
N SER A 200 6.05 -6.53 -11.99
CA SER A 200 5.20 -5.64 -11.19
C SER A 200 3.73 -5.63 -11.66
N HIS A 201 3.48 -5.80 -12.96
CA HIS A 201 2.13 -5.93 -13.49
C HIS A 201 1.40 -7.16 -12.95
N LEU A 202 2.10 -8.29 -12.74
CA LEU A 202 1.52 -9.51 -12.17
C LEU A 202 1.20 -9.33 -10.67
N ALA A 203 2.11 -8.69 -9.91
CA ALA A 203 1.89 -8.39 -8.50
C ALA A 203 0.62 -7.53 -8.32
N TRP A 204 0.51 -6.45 -9.07
CA TRP A 204 -0.62 -5.53 -8.96
C TRP A 204 -1.91 -6.08 -9.56
N SER A 205 -1.85 -6.95 -10.58
CA SER A 205 -3.02 -7.72 -11.04
C SER A 205 -3.53 -8.64 -9.93
N ARG A 206 -2.63 -9.34 -9.23
CA ARG A 206 -3.01 -10.21 -8.12
C ARG A 206 -3.71 -9.43 -7.00
N VAL A 207 -3.16 -8.29 -6.61
CA VAL A 207 -3.78 -7.42 -5.57
C VAL A 207 -5.12 -6.89 -6.06
N GLY A 208 -5.19 -6.33 -7.27
CA GLY A 208 -6.42 -5.77 -7.82
C GLY A 208 -7.52 -6.83 -8.01
N ASN A 209 -7.18 -7.99 -8.54
CA ASN A 209 -8.16 -9.06 -8.74
C ASN A 209 -8.67 -9.63 -7.41
N ALA A 210 -7.80 -9.73 -6.38
CA ALA A 210 -8.24 -10.10 -5.04
C ALA A 210 -9.23 -9.07 -4.46
N MET A 211 -8.97 -7.78 -4.64
CA MET A 211 -9.89 -6.72 -4.22
C MET A 211 -11.22 -6.79 -4.96
N LEU A 212 -11.18 -6.93 -6.28
CA LEU A 212 -12.40 -7.01 -7.11
C LEU A 212 -13.25 -8.23 -6.75
N SER A 213 -12.62 -9.39 -6.57
CA SER A 213 -13.32 -10.63 -6.20
C SER A 213 -14.09 -10.51 -4.88
N VAL A 214 -13.50 -9.90 -3.84
CA VAL A 214 -14.17 -9.66 -2.56
C VAL A 214 -15.32 -8.64 -2.71
N LEU A 215 -15.20 -7.73 -3.66
CA LEU A 215 -16.24 -6.74 -3.95
C LEU A 215 -17.33 -7.26 -4.90
N ASP A 216 -17.35 -8.56 -5.20
CA ASP A 216 -18.27 -9.22 -6.14
C ASP A 216 -18.19 -8.67 -7.57
N VAL A 217 -16.98 -8.26 -7.97
CA VAL A 217 -16.68 -7.75 -9.31
C VAL A 217 -15.75 -8.72 -10.02
N GLU A 218 -16.18 -9.29 -11.13
CA GLU A 218 -15.32 -10.15 -11.95
C GLU A 218 -14.26 -9.33 -12.69
N PRO A 219 -12.94 -9.62 -12.47
CA PRO A 219 -11.91 -8.89 -13.17
C PRO A 219 -11.86 -9.26 -14.65
N ALA A 220 -11.96 -8.28 -15.55
CA ALA A 220 -11.91 -8.47 -17.00
C ALA A 220 -10.52 -8.81 -17.55
N GLY A 221 -9.51 -9.06 -16.69
CA GLY A 221 -8.17 -9.44 -17.10
C GLY A 221 -7.08 -8.94 -16.15
N ASN A 222 -5.86 -8.84 -16.67
CA ASN A 222 -4.68 -8.43 -15.92
C ASN A 222 -4.13 -7.08 -16.39
N ILE A 223 -3.36 -6.41 -15.52
CA ILE A 223 -2.61 -5.22 -15.88
C ILE A 223 -1.52 -5.59 -16.91
N GLY A 224 -1.48 -4.91 -18.03
CA GLY A 224 -0.44 -5.12 -19.04
C GLY A 224 0.91 -4.52 -18.64
N PRO A 225 2.05 -5.12 -19.05
CA PRO A 225 3.39 -4.64 -18.70
C PRO A 225 3.65 -3.20 -19.20
N GLY A 226 3.17 -2.84 -20.38
CA GLY A 226 3.28 -1.48 -20.92
C GLY A 226 2.56 -0.43 -20.07
N SER A 227 1.43 -0.77 -19.45
CA SER A 227 0.72 0.10 -18.51
C SER A 227 1.56 0.43 -17.29
N MET A 228 2.37 -0.52 -16.80
CA MET A 228 3.28 -0.29 -15.66
C MET A 228 4.42 0.66 -16.01
N THR A 229 5.00 0.57 -17.21
CA THR A 229 6.02 1.53 -17.66
C THR A 229 5.46 2.95 -17.74
N ILE A 230 4.28 3.12 -18.32
CA ILE A 230 3.59 4.41 -18.37
C ILE A 230 3.28 4.93 -16.96
N SER A 231 2.85 4.04 -16.05
CA SER A 231 2.58 4.39 -14.67
C SER A 231 3.83 4.89 -13.93
N LEU A 232 4.96 4.23 -14.14
CA LEU A 232 6.24 4.65 -13.58
C LEU A 232 6.63 6.06 -14.08
N CYS A 233 6.54 6.32 -15.36
CA CYS A 233 6.85 7.65 -15.94
C CYS A 233 5.93 8.74 -15.36
N LYS A 234 4.62 8.47 -15.24
CA LYS A 234 3.67 9.40 -14.62
C LYS A 234 3.97 9.66 -13.15
N ASN A 235 4.35 8.61 -12.40
CA ASN A 235 4.73 8.77 -11.00
C ASN A 235 6.02 9.58 -10.84
N LEU A 236 7.04 9.36 -11.65
CA LEU A 236 8.28 10.15 -11.64
C LEU A 236 7.98 11.63 -11.94
N ASN A 237 7.16 11.91 -12.93
CA ASN A 237 6.75 13.27 -13.24
C ASN A 237 6.01 13.92 -12.06
N ARG A 238 5.04 13.23 -11.45
CA ARG A 238 4.33 13.73 -10.26
C ARG A 238 5.29 13.99 -9.10
N LEU A 239 6.18 13.04 -8.80
CA LEU A 239 7.17 13.16 -7.74
C LEU A 239 8.03 14.41 -7.92
N ILE A 240 8.55 14.61 -9.12
CA ILE A 240 9.42 15.77 -9.43
C ILE A 240 8.60 17.07 -9.34
N ILE A 241 7.51 17.17 -10.07
CA ILE A 241 6.79 18.44 -10.27
C ILE A 241 5.94 18.83 -9.05
N CYS A 242 5.28 17.85 -8.42
CA CYS A 242 4.37 18.14 -7.31
C CYS A 242 5.05 18.02 -5.94
N ASP A 243 5.81 16.93 -5.73
CA ASP A 243 6.32 16.61 -4.40
C ASP A 243 7.68 17.27 -4.12
N MET A 244 8.62 17.26 -5.09
CA MET A 244 9.97 17.81 -4.89
C MET A 244 10.07 19.31 -5.19
N LEU A 245 9.52 19.76 -6.31
CA LEU A 245 9.64 21.15 -6.77
C LEU A 245 8.46 22.03 -6.34
N GLY A 246 7.33 21.42 -5.94
CA GLY A 246 6.14 22.19 -5.54
C GLY A 246 5.52 23.06 -6.66
N ILE A 247 5.91 22.83 -7.93
CA ILE A 247 5.46 23.65 -9.08
C ILE A 247 3.95 23.49 -9.29
N ARG A 248 3.42 22.30 -9.03
CA ARG A 248 1.99 22.01 -9.13
C ARG A 248 1.47 21.44 -7.81
N LYS A 249 0.22 21.79 -7.48
CA LYS A 249 -0.48 21.16 -6.36
C LYS A 249 -0.68 19.67 -6.63
N LYS A 250 -0.66 18.87 -5.55
CA LYS A 250 -1.02 17.45 -5.65
C LYS A 250 -2.41 17.30 -6.25
N PRO A 251 -2.66 16.25 -7.04
CA PRO A 251 -4.00 15.96 -7.54
C PRO A 251 -5.00 15.81 -6.39
N LYS A 252 -6.29 16.08 -6.66
CA LYS A 252 -7.38 15.87 -5.68
C LYS A 252 -7.35 14.42 -5.19
N GLY A 253 -7.56 14.22 -3.89
CA GLY A 253 -7.53 12.89 -3.26
C GLY A 253 -6.13 12.40 -2.84
N PHE A 254 -5.08 13.20 -2.97
CA PHE A 254 -3.74 12.89 -2.46
C PHE A 254 -3.44 13.65 -1.16
N PHE A 255 -3.00 12.89 -0.13
CA PHE A 255 -2.67 13.37 1.22
C PHE A 255 -1.20 13.21 1.56
#